data_8dab9bb853502cbdc639e60d64fd7aba
#
_entry.id   8dab9bb853502cbdc639e60d64fd7aba
#
_cell.length_a   1.000
_cell.length_b   1.000
_cell.length_c   1.000
_cell.angle_alpha   90.00
_cell.angle_beta   90.00
_cell.angle_gamma   90.00
#
_symmetry.space_group_name_H-M   'P 1'
#
loop_
_entity.id
_entity.type
_entity.pdbx_description
1 polymer ?
#
loop_
_entity_poly.entity_id
_entity_poly.type
_entity_poly.pdbx_seq_one_letter_code
_entity_poly.pdbx_strand_id
1 'polypeptide(L)'
;MADPRIEFVFGEVTDQLRSELKAFWKQHGQAYQEELRSFRDGSSHSHALQPADPPKKPLLRQPAAVSRDQSGVINGIMFVVLRELDDSQGLGSHAYFQRMYIVPESRHYGLTNRLFREFLQGFDREAERRDHRAKVLLAENINPGLQKAPMRRYFARLGFQMLGGNQLGGEIWVRRLTTHFSF
;
A
#
# COMPACT_ATOMS: atom_id res chain seq x y z
N MET A 1 19.15 -4.87 19.48
CA MET A 1 18.71 -5.40 18.19
C MET A 1 19.08 -4.35 17.14
N ALA A 2 19.81 -4.74 16.08
CA ALA A 2 20.11 -3.79 15.00
C ALA A 2 18.83 -3.37 14.30
N ASP A 3 18.76 -2.09 13.94
CA ASP A 3 17.60 -1.51 13.26
C ASP A 3 17.45 -2.10 11.85
N PRO A 4 16.24 -2.48 11.42
CA PRO A 4 16.00 -2.95 10.06
C PRO A 4 16.36 -1.83 9.07
N ARG A 5 17.05 -2.20 8.01
CA ARG A 5 17.35 -1.28 6.91
C ARG A 5 16.10 -1.11 6.06
N ILE A 6 15.70 0.14 5.83
CA ILE A 6 14.56 0.47 4.98
C ILE A 6 15.03 1.32 3.82
N GLU A 7 14.57 0.99 2.62
CA GLU A 7 14.96 1.66 1.37
C GLU A 7 13.71 2.08 0.62
N PHE A 8 13.65 3.35 0.21
CA PHE A 8 12.65 3.84 -0.75
C PHE A 8 13.15 3.50 -2.17
N VAL A 9 12.30 2.85 -2.97
CA VAL A 9 12.71 2.26 -4.26
C VAL A 9 11.76 2.59 -5.43
N PHE A 10 10.78 3.43 -5.20
CA PHE A 10 9.80 3.81 -6.24
C PHE A 10 10.48 4.49 -7.42
N GLY A 11 10.30 3.92 -8.61
CA GLY A 11 10.95 4.41 -9.83
C GLY A 11 12.45 4.06 -9.97
N GLU A 12 13.05 3.37 -8.99
CA GLU A 12 14.48 2.99 -8.98
C GLU A 12 14.71 1.48 -8.76
N VAL A 13 13.90 0.66 -9.40
CA VAL A 13 14.02 -0.79 -9.26
C VAL A 13 15.18 -1.32 -10.13
N THR A 14 16.30 -1.63 -9.49
CA THR A 14 17.45 -2.27 -10.14
C THR A 14 17.15 -3.73 -10.53
N ASP A 15 17.94 -4.32 -11.43
CA ASP A 15 17.77 -5.74 -11.80
C ASP A 15 18.02 -6.69 -10.61
N GLN A 16 18.94 -6.33 -9.73
CA GLN A 16 19.17 -7.07 -8.49
C GLN A 16 17.91 -7.05 -7.62
N LEU A 17 17.37 -5.85 -7.33
CA LEU A 17 16.14 -5.71 -6.53
C LEU A 17 14.96 -6.44 -7.17
N ARG A 18 14.85 -6.40 -8.51
CA ARG A 18 13.81 -7.14 -9.25
C ARG A 18 13.91 -8.64 -9.02
N SER A 19 15.12 -9.18 -9.03
CA SER A 19 15.37 -10.60 -8.76
C SER A 19 15.05 -10.97 -7.32
N GLU A 20 15.44 -10.14 -6.36
CA GLU A 20 15.12 -10.33 -4.94
C GLU A 20 13.60 -10.28 -4.68
N LEU A 21 12.89 -9.32 -5.30
CA LEU A 21 11.43 -9.22 -5.21
C LEU A 21 10.73 -10.43 -5.84
N LYS A 22 11.24 -10.94 -6.95
CA LYS A 22 10.72 -12.18 -7.55
C LYS A 22 10.87 -13.36 -6.60
N ALA A 23 12.03 -13.50 -5.96
CA ALA A 23 12.27 -14.55 -4.95
C ALA A 23 11.35 -14.38 -3.74
N PHE A 24 11.21 -13.16 -3.23
CA PHE A 24 10.30 -12.82 -2.12
C PHE A 24 8.85 -13.24 -2.43
N TRP A 25 8.32 -12.86 -3.60
CA TRP A 25 6.94 -13.21 -3.97
C TRP A 25 6.76 -14.70 -4.29
N LYS A 26 7.79 -15.37 -4.79
CA LYS A 26 7.77 -16.83 -4.95
C LYS A 26 7.61 -17.54 -3.60
N GLN A 27 8.25 -17.03 -2.56
CA GLN A 27 8.22 -17.60 -1.20
C GLN A 27 6.97 -17.20 -0.43
N HIS A 28 6.55 -15.94 -0.50
CA HIS A 28 5.52 -15.36 0.39
C HIS A 28 4.20 -15.03 -0.31
N GLY A 29 4.13 -15.11 -1.62
CA GLY A 29 2.96 -14.70 -2.39
C GLY A 29 1.69 -15.48 -2.05
N GLN A 30 1.81 -16.78 -1.80
CA GLN A 30 0.67 -17.61 -1.40
C GLN A 30 0.14 -17.17 -0.02
N ALA A 31 1.02 -17.03 0.98
CA ALA A 31 0.65 -16.59 2.32
C ALA A 31 -0.01 -15.20 2.31
N TYR A 32 0.51 -14.28 1.48
CA TYR A 32 -0.11 -12.97 1.28
C TYR A 32 -1.54 -13.08 0.71
N GLN A 33 -1.76 -13.94 -0.28
CA GLN A 33 -3.09 -14.13 -0.87
C GLN A 33 -4.07 -14.78 0.12
N GLU A 34 -3.62 -15.73 0.90
CA GLU A 34 -4.40 -16.38 1.94
C GLU A 34 -4.81 -15.38 3.03
N GLU A 35 -3.90 -14.52 3.47
CA GLU A 35 -4.18 -13.45 4.41
C GLU A 35 -5.25 -12.49 3.88
N LEU A 36 -5.14 -12.04 2.62
CA LEU A 36 -6.15 -11.18 2.00
C LEU A 36 -7.52 -11.85 1.93
N ARG A 37 -7.57 -13.15 1.64
CA ARG A 37 -8.83 -13.90 1.63
C ARG A 37 -9.43 -13.98 3.03
N SER A 38 -8.63 -14.28 4.06
CA SER A 38 -9.12 -14.40 5.43
C SER A 38 -9.78 -13.12 5.94
N PHE A 39 -9.27 -11.94 5.53
CA PHE A 39 -9.91 -10.67 5.87
C PHE A 39 -11.23 -10.44 5.13
N ARG A 40 -11.36 -10.94 3.90
CA ARG A 40 -12.60 -10.84 3.11
C ARG A 40 -13.68 -11.77 3.64
N ASP A 41 -13.32 -13.00 3.98
CA ASP A 41 -14.25 -14.02 4.44
C ASP A 41 -14.76 -13.75 5.87
N GLY A 42 -13.94 -13.05 6.70
CA GLY A 42 -14.33 -12.63 8.05
C GLY A 42 -15.30 -11.43 8.09
N SER A 43 -15.54 -10.76 6.98
CA SER A 43 -16.51 -9.68 6.89
C SER A 43 -17.91 -10.23 6.63
N SER A 44 -18.76 -10.23 7.67
CA SER A 44 -20.13 -10.80 7.68
C SER A 44 -21.14 -10.04 6.77
N HIS A 45 -20.71 -9.25 5.83
CA HIS A 45 -21.55 -8.47 4.94
C HIS A 45 -21.48 -9.04 3.52
N SER A 46 -22.08 -10.22 3.37
CA SER A 46 -22.34 -10.85 2.06
C SER A 46 -23.55 -10.19 1.36
N HIS A 47 -23.44 -8.94 0.99
CA HIS A 47 -24.16 -8.43 -0.16
C HIS A 47 -23.15 -8.21 -1.26
N ALA A 48 -22.92 -9.30 -1.98
CA ALA A 48 -22.14 -9.32 -3.19
C ALA A 48 -22.78 -8.41 -4.24
N LEU A 49 -22.30 -7.19 -4.32
CA LEU A 49 -22.22 -6.56 -5.63
C LEU A 49 -21.10 -7.31 -6.35
N GLN A 50 -21.45 -7.91 -7.48
CA GLN A 50 -20.50 -8.60 -8.34
C GLN A 50 -19.28 -7.71 -8.52
N PRO A 51 -18.05 -8.23 -8.40
CA PRO A 51 -16.88 -7.44 -8.72
C PRO A 51 -17.09 -6.90 -10.14
N ALA A 52 -16.91 -5.61 -10.30
CA ALA A 52 -16.74 -5.03 -11.63
C ALA A 52 -15.77 -5.93 -12.38
N ASP A 53 -16.06 -6.17 -13.67
CA ASP A 53 -15.28 -7.07 -14.52
C ASP A 53 -13.79 -7.05 -14.16
N PRO A 54 -13.14 -8.23 -14.04
CA PRO A 54 -11.73 -8.27 -13.70
C PRO A 54 -10.98 -7.35 -14.66
N PRO A 55 -10.03 -6.55 -14.17
CA PRO A 55 -9.36 -5.57 -15.00
C PRO A 55 -8.78 -6.28 -16.22
N LYS A 56 -9.13 -5.82 -17.42
CA LYS A 56 -8.73 -6.40 -18.70
C LYS A 56 -7.21 -6.49 -18.88
N LYS A 57 -6.44 -5.82 -18.02
CA LYS A 57 -4.98 -5.87 -17.94
C LYS A 57 -4.52 -6.14 -16.52
N PRO A 58 -3.49 -6.97 -16.31
CA PRO A 58 -2.94 -7.19 -14.98
C PRO A 58 -2.47 -5.85 -14.41
N LEU A 59 -2.90 -5.54 -13.19
CA LEU A 59 -2.49 -4.32 -12.49
C LEU A 59 -1.00 -4.41 -12.16
N LEU A 60 -0.22 -3.48 -12.67
CA LEU A 60 1.21 -3.40 -12.40
C LEU A 60 1.43 -2.94 -10.96
N ARG A 61 1.96 -3.82 -10.12
CA ARG A 61 2.42 -3.49 -8.78
C ARG A 61 3.80 -2.86 -8.88
N GLN A 62 3.92 -1.61 -8.42
CA GLN A 62 5.19 -0.89 -8.38
C GLN A 62 5.72 -0.94 -6.96
N PRO A 63 6.88 -1.57 -6.70
CA PRO A 63 7.51 -1.53 -5.39
C PRO A 63 7.87 -0.08 -5.06
N ALA A 64 7.62 0.33 -3.82
CA ALA A 64 7.82 1.70 -3.39
C ALA A 64 8.77 1.83 -2.20
N ALA A 65 8.73 0.89 -1.26
CA ALA A 65 9.74 0.78 -0.21
C ALA A 65 9.92 -0.68 0.18
N VAL A 66 11.12 -1.04 0.61
CA VAL A 66 11.43 -2.38 1.13
C VAL A 66 12.11 -2.28 2.48
N SER A 67 11.87 -3.25 3.35
CA SER A 67 12.66 -3.45 4.56
C SER A 67 13.47 -4.73 4.44
N ARG A 68 14.67 -4.70 5.03
CA ARG A 68 15.58 -5.84 5.08
C ARG A 68 15.90 -6.21 6.52
N ASP A 69 16.02 -7.50 6.78
CA ASP A 69 16.51 -8.00 8.04
C ASP A 69 18.03 -7.79 8.20
N GLN A 70 18.60 -8.28 9.28
CA GLN A 70 20.03 -8.17 9.56
C GLN A 70 20.94 -8.90 8.56
N SER A 71 20.40 -9.92 7.88
CA SER A 71 21.12 -10.67 6.85
C SER A 71 21.00 -10.02 5.45
N GLY A 72 20.25 -8.91 5.35
CA GLY A 72 20.00 -8.20 4.09
C GLY A 72 18.86 -8.77 3.27
N VAL A 73 18.14 -9.77 3.78
CA VAL A 73 16.98 -10.38 3.09
C VAL A 73 15.75 -9.50 3.26
N ILE A 74 14.98 -9.32 2.17
CA ILE A 74 13.73 -8.57 2.20
C ILE A 74 12.73 -9.28 3.13
N ASN A 75 12.22 -8.56 4.13
CA ASN A 75 11.22 -9.03 5.08
C ASN A 75 9.94 -8.18 5.10
N GLY A 76 9.90 -7.10 4.34
CA GLY A 76 8.71 -6.27 4.19
C GLY A 76 8.76 -5.45 2.92
N ILE A 77 7.59 -5.17 2.36
CA ILE A 77 7.44 -4.41 1.12
C ILE A 77 6.21 -3.50 1.19
N MET A 78 6.40 -2.25 0.76
CA MET A 78 5.34 -1.35 0.33
C MET A 78 5.29 -1.35 -1.19
N PHE A 79 4.12 -1.45 -1.76
CA PHE A 79 3.92 -1.28 -3.20
C PHE A 79 2.67 -0.44 -3.49
N VAL A 80 2.67 0.18 -4.64
CA VAL A 80 1.55 0.98 -5.13
C VAL A 80 1.05 0.43 -6.46
N VAL A 81 -0.23 0.66 -6.72
CA VAL A 81 -0.87 0.34 -7.99
C VAL A 81 -1.57 1.60 -8.49
N LEU A 82 -1.20 2.06 -9.67
CA LEU A 82 -1.91 3.13 -10.35
C LEU A 82 -3.21 2.59 -10.93
N ARG A 83 -4.33 3.24 -10.61
CA ARG A 83 -5.65 2.89 -11.14
C ARG A 83 -6.37 4.11 -11.65
N GLU A 84 -7.12 3.91 -12.72
CA GLU A 84 -8.15 4.84 -13.14
C GLU A 84 -9.30 4.82 -12.15
N LEU A 85 -9.84 6.00 -11.85
CA LEU A 85 -11.00 6.19 -10.97
C LEU A 85 -12.20 6.61 -11.80
N ASP A 86 -13.38 6.24 -11.33
CA ASP A 86 -14.61 6.90 -11.76
C ASP A 86 -14.63 8.31 -11.14
N ASP A 87 -14.75 9.34 -11.96
CA ASP A 87 -14.64 10.75 -11.55
C ASP A 87 -15.83 11.23 -10.67
N SER A 88 -16.78 10.35 -10.38
CA SER A 88 -17.97 10.65 -9.55
C SER A 88 -17.64 11.13 -8.12
N GLN A 89 -16.39 10.95 -7.65
CA GLN A 89 -16.02 11.29 -6.28
C GLN A 89 -15.13 12.54 -6.16
N GLY A 90 -14.81 13.22 -7.25
CA GLY A 90 -13.97 14.43 -7.24
C GLY A 90 -12.51 14.18 -6.78
N LEU A 91 -12.03 12.94 -6.92
CA LEU A 91 -10.67 12.55 -6.56
C LEU A 91 -9.69 12.65 -7.72
N GLY A 92 -10.19 13.02 -8.91
CA GLY A 92 -9.45 13.01 -10.16
C GLY A 92 -9.55 11.68 -10.90
N SER A 93 -8.95 11.62 -12.09
CA SER A 93 -9.07 10.47 -13.00
C SER A 93 -8.24 9.24 -12.58
N HIS A 94 -7.23 9.43 -11.74
CA HIS A 94 -6.31 8.36 -11.32
C HIS A 94 -5.93 8.49 -9.86
N ALA A 95 -5.67 7.36 -9.21
CA ALA A 95 -5.13 7.27 -7.87
C ALA A 95 -4.07 6.19 -7.76
N TYR A 96 -3.14 6.37 -6.84
CA TYR A 96 -2.31 5.28 -6.36
C TYR A 96 -2.99 4.56 -5.21
N PHE A 97 -3.09 3.23 -5.30
CA PHE A 97 -3.51 2.37 -4.21
C PHE A 97 -2.29 1.75 -3.56
N GLN A 98 -2.09 1.99 -2.29
CA GLN A 98 -0.96 1.46 -1.55
C GLN A 98 -1.33 0.16 -0.82
N ARG A 99 -0.36 -0.73 -0.72
CA ARG A 99 -0.42 -1.98 0.05
C ARG A 99 0.92 -2.21 0.74
N MET A 100 0.85 -2.84 1.90
CA MET A 100 2.02 -3.29 2.65
C MET A 100 1.90 -4.76 2.97
N TYR A 101 3.01 -5.47 2.85
CA TYR A 101 3.15 -6.81 3.37
C TYR A 101 4.48 -6.93 4.11
N ILE A 102 4.43 -7.43 5.32
CA ILE A 102 5.59 -7.78 6.14
C ILE A 102 5.44 -9.27 6.47
N VAL A 103 6.51 -10.04 6.33
CA VAL A 103 6.47 -11.47 6.68
C VAL A 103 6.08 -11.64 8.15
N PRO A 104 5.21 -12.60 8.49
CA PRO A 104 4.59 -12.71 9.82
C PRO A 104 5.59 -12.64 10.99
N GLU A 105 6.71 -13.34 10.87
CA GLU A 105 7.75 -13.41 11.89
C GLU A 105 8.50 -12.09 12.15
N SER A 106 8.44 -11.17 11.18
CA SER A 106 9.06 -9.82 11.29
C SER A 106 8.06 -8.74 11.70
N ARG A 107 6.79 -9.07 11.86
CA ARG A 107 5.74 -8.09 12.16
C ARG A 107 5.85 -7.55 13.57
N HIS A 108 6.16 -6.29 13.70
CA HIS A 108 6.02 -5.53 14.94
C HIS A 108 5.76 -4.05 14.62
N TYR A 109 5.15 -3.34 15.57
CA TYR A 109 4.73 -1.96 15.37
C TYR A 109 5.87 -1.04 14.89
N GLY A 110 7.07 -1.20 15.43
CA GLY A 110 8.22 -0.38 15.04
C GLY A 110 8.57 -0.49 13.56
N LEU A 111 8.67 -1.72 13.04
CA LEU A 111 8.97 -1.95 11.62
C LEU A 111 7.85 -1.43 10.72
N THR A 112 6.60 -1.78 11.05
CA THR A 112 5.42 -1.35 10.28
C THR A 112 5.36 0.17 10.18
N ASN A 113 5.52 0.88 11.32
CA ASN A 113 5.49 2.34 11.34
C ASN A 113 6.64 2.97 10.55
N ARG A 114 7.86 2.45 10.70
CA ARG A 114 9.05 2.96 10.00
C ARG A 114 8.94 2.75 8.48
N LEU A 115 8.56 1.54 8.05
CA LEU A 115 8.39 1.23 6.63
C LEU A 115 7.32 2.12 5.99
N PHE A 116 6.20 2.33 6.69
CA PHE A 116 5.13 3.18 6.20
C PHE A 116 5.54 4.66 6.12
N ARG A 117 6.26 5.16 7.13
CA ARG A 117 6.75 6.55 7.14
C ARG A 117 7.79 6.79 6.05
N GLU A 118 8.75 5.88 5.89
CA GLU A 118 9.76 6.00 4.83
C GLU A 118 9.12 6.00 3.45
N PHE A 119 8.13 5.12 3.25
CA PHE A 119 7.34 5.14 2.02
C PHE A 119 6.67 6.50 1.80
N LEU A 120 5.95 7.04 2.77
CA LEU A 120 5.25 8.32 2.60
C LEU A 120 6.20 9.48 2.34
N GLN A 121 7.30 9.56 3.08
CA GLN A 121 8.31 10.62 2.91
C GLN A 121 8.97 10.54 1.54
N GLY A 122 9.37 9.34 1.11
CA GLY A 122 9.95 9.13 -0.22
C GLY A 122 8.94 9.44 -1.33
N PHE A 123 7.70 8.99 -1.17
CA PHE A 123 6.65 9.20 -2.15
C PHE A 123 6.26 10.69 -2.30
N ASP A 124 6.39 11.48 -1.24
CA ASP A 124 6.22 12.94 -1.30
C ASP A 124 7.40 13.64 -1.97
N ARG A 125 8.64 13.24 -1.65
CA ARG A 125 9.86 13.84 -2.23
C ARG A 125 9.97 13.60 -3.74
N GLU A 126 9.61 12.38 -4.18
CA GLU A 126 9.78 11.94 -5.57
C GLU A 126 8.51 12.23 -6.41
N ALA A 127 7.97 13.43 -6.27
CA ALA A 127 6.75 13.84 -6.97
C ALA A 127 6.86 13.70 -8.50
N GLU A 128 8.04 13.95 -9.06
CA GLU A 128 8.31 13.89 -10.50
C GLU A 128 8.24 12.47 -11.08
N ARG A 129 8.46 11.45 -10.25
CA ARG A 129 8.40 10.05 -10.66
C ARG A 129 6.97 9.49 -10.67
N ARG A 130 6.04 10.23 -10.09
CA ARG A 130 4.64 9.83 -10.03
C ARG A 130 3.92 10.20 -11.31
N ASP A 131 2.92 9.39 -11.66
CA ASP A 131 1.99 9.77 -12.73
C ASP A 131 1.24 11.05 -12.33
N HIS A 132 1.37 12.09 -13.13
CA HIS A 132 0.80 13.42 -12.86
C HIS A 132 -0.74 13.44 -12.84
N ARG A 133 -1.38 12.42 -13.40
CA ARG A 133 -2.84 12.25 -13.38
C ARG A 133 -3.35 11.83 -12.01
N ALA A 134 -2.49 11.14 -11.22
CA ALA A 134 -2.85 10.70 -9.88
C ALA A 134 -2.72 11.87 -8.88
N LYS A 135 -3.83 12.27 -8.31
CA LYS A 135 -3.91 13.38 -7.34
C LYS A 135 -4.00 12.90 -5.89
N VAL A 136 -4.23 11.61 -5.71
CA VAL A 136 -4.45 11.02 -4.38
C VAL A 136 -3.75 9.67 -4.23
N LEU A 137 -3.39 9.38 -2.98
CA LEU A 137 -2.97 8.08 -2.50
C LEU A 137 -4.12 7.48 -1.68
N LEU A 138 -4.53 6.28 -2.00
CA LEU A 138 -5.60 5.55 -1.33
C LEU A 138 -5.02 4.39 -0.52
N ALA A 139 -5.53 4.23 0.69
CA ALA A 139 -5.31 3.09 1.55
C ALA A 139 -6.63 2.39 1.84
N GLU A 140 -6.67 1.09 1.70
CA GLU A 140 -7.84 0.28 2.03
C GLU A 140 -7.50 -0.61 3.23
N ASN A 141 -8.18 -0.37 4.35
CA ASN A 141 -7.99 -1.09 5.59
C ASN A 141 -9.06 -2.17 5.75
N ILE A 142 -8.81 -3.36 5.21
CA ILE A 142 -9.70 -4.52 5.36
C ILE A 142 -9.45 -5.29 6.67
N ASN A 143 -8.26 -5.15 7.27
CA ASN A 143 -7.95 -5.74 8.56
C ASN A 143 -8.69 -5.01 9.69
N PRO A 144 -9.56 -5.68 10.48
CA PRO A 144 -10.32 -5.03 11.56
C PRO A 144 -9.42 -4.36 12.61
N GLY A 145 -8.19 -4.85 12.80
CA GLY A 145 -7.22 -4.23 13.70
C GLY A 145 -6.84 -2.81 13.30
N LEU A 146 -6.84 -2.50 12.00
CA LEU A 146 -6.54 -1.17 11.46
C LEU A 146 -7.73 -0.19 11.54
N GLN A 147 -8.93 -0.70 11.82
CA GLN A 147 -10.16 0.10 11.94
C GLN A 147 -10.42 0.60 13.36
N LYS A 148 -9.56 0.24 14.32
CA LYS A 148 -9.67 0.68 15.71
C LYS A 148 -9.30 2.16 15.86
N ALA A 149 -9.90 2.83 16.85
CA ALA A 149 -9.71 4.26 17.09
C ALA A 149 -8.23 4.72 17.16
N PRO A 150 -7.28 4.01 17.80
CA PRO A 150 -5.87 4.39 17.77
C PRO A 150 -5.29 4.42 16.34
N MET A 151 -5.65 3.45 15.50
CA MET A 151 -5.17 3.38 14.11
C MET A 151 -5.80 4.46 13.24
N ARG A 152 -7.08 4.75 13.42
CA ARG A 152 -7.75 5.87 12.74
C ARG A 152 -7.05 7.20 13.07
N ARG A 153 -6.71 7.44 14.36
CA ARG A 153 -5.93 8.63 14.77
C ARG A 153 -4.52 8.64 14.18
N TYR A 154 -3.90 7.48 14.05
CA TYR A 154 -2.58 7.34 13.41
C TYR A 154 -2.64 7.75 11.94
N PHE A 155 -3.59 7.21 11.15
CA PHE A 155 -3.79 7.59 9.75
C PHE A 155 -4.09 9.08 9.60
N ALA A 156 -4.96 9.64 10.43
CA ALA A 156 -5.28 11.07 10.41
C ALA A 156 -4.04 11.95 10.63
N ARG A 157 -3.15 11.57 11.55
CA ARG A 157 -1.88 12.28 11.80
C ARG A 157 -0.89 12.20 10.62
N LEU A 158 -1.03 11.19 9.77
CA LEU A 158 -0.25 11.06 8.53
C LEU A 158 -0.89 11.78 7.33
N GLY A 159 -1.94 12.55 7.56
CA GLY A 159 -2.62 13.33 6.53
C GLY A 159 -3.67 12.57 5.73
N PHE A 160 -4.06 11.38 6.20
CA PHE A 160 -5.18 10.65 5.59
C PHE A 160 -6.52 11.10 6.16
N GLN A 161 -7.54 11.10 5.31
CA GLN A 161 -8.94 11.33 5.65
C GLN A 161 -9.76 10.10 5.29
N MET A 162 -10.67 9.68 6.15
CA MET A 162 -11.54 8.55 5.88
C MET A 162 -12.65 8.99 4.91
N LEU A 163 -12.76 8.30 3.78
CA LEU A 163 -13.83 8.51 2.79
C LEU A 163 -15.09 7.73 3.13
N GLY A 164 -14.96 6.56 3.73
CA GLY A 164 -16.07 5.68 4.05
C GLY A 164 -15.68 4.22 4.12
N GLY A 165 -16.68 3.35 4.22
CA GLY A 165 -16.51 1.91 4.13
C GLY A 165 -16.54 1.43 2.69
N ASN A 166 -15.86 0.31 2.42
CA ASN A 166 -16.00 -0.41 1.17
C ASN A 166 -16.99 -1.59 1.32
N GLN A 167 -17.32 -2.22 0.20
CA GLN A 167 -18.27 -3.34 0.15
C GLN A 167 -17.77 -4.61 0.87
N LEU A 168 -16.48 -4.65 1.21
CA LEU A 168 -15.82 -5.77 1.89
C LEU A 168 -15.68 -5.55 3.40
N GLY A 169 -16.38 -4.54 3.97
CA GLY A 169 -16.27 -4.20 5.39
C GLY A 169 -14.98 -3.48 5.77
N GLY A 170 -14.19 -3.04 4.78
CA GLY A 170 -12.98 -2.25 4.99
C GLY A 170 -13.26 -0.75 5.00
N GLU A 171 -12.28 0.03 5.43
CA GLU A 171 -12.29 1.49 5.37
C GLU A 171 -11.41 1.98 4.22
N ILE A 172 -11.89 2.97 3.48
CA ILE A 172 -11.12 3.69 2.46
C ILE A 172 -10.61 5.00 3.04
N TRP A 173 -9.32 5.19 2.96
CA TRP A 173 -8.61 6.38 3.41
C TRP A 173 -7.92 7.05 2.23
N VAL A 174 -8.03 8.37 2.14
CA VAL A 174 -7.45 9.18 1.08
C VAL A 174 -6.44 10.17 1.66
N ARG A 175 -5.31 10.32 0.98
CA ARG A 175 -4.32 11.37 1.21
C ARG A 175 -4.06 12.09 -0.09
N ARG A 176 -4.17 13.42 -0.09
CA ARG A 176 -3.83 14.23 -1.27
C ARG A 176 -2.32 14.18 -1.49
N LEU A 177 -1.94 14.01 -2.75
CA LEU A 177 -0.54 14.06 -3.15
C LEU A 177 -0.13 15.52 -3.41
N THR A 178 1.01 15.92 -2.85
CA THR A 178 1.60 17.22 -3.15
C THR A 178 2.07 17.23 -4.59
N THR A 179 1.63 18.21 -5.36
CA THR A 179 2.20 18.54 -6.67
C THR A 179 3.25 19.62 -6.44
N HIS A 180 4.52 19.30 -6.60
CA HIS A 180 5.54 20.35 -6.72
C HIS A 180 5.38 20.97 -8.11
N PHE A 181 4.79 22.15 -8.16
CA PHE A 181 4.99 23.03 -9.30
C PHE A 181 6.37 23.67 -9.11
N SER A 182 7.38 23.18 -9.83
CA SER A 182 8.59 23.94 -10.04
C SER A 182 8.21 25.12 -10.92
N PHE A 183 8.24 26.34 -10.35
CA PHE A 183 8.21 27.58 -11.08
C PHE A 183 9.62 27.91 -11.57
#